data_9ea78bb8a0aef6424e1e9645d8003b85
#
_entry.id   9ea78bb8a0aef6424e1e9645d8003b85
#
_cell.length_a   1.000
_cell.length_b   1.000
_cell.length_c   1.000
_cell.angle_alpha   90.00
_cell.angle_beta   90.00
_cell.angle_gamma   90.00
#
_symmetry.space_group_name_H-M   'P 1'
#
loop_
_entity.id
_entity.type
_entity.pdbx_description
1 polymer ?
#
loop_
_entity_poly.entity_id
_entity_poly.type
_entity_poly.pdbx_seq_one_letter_code
_entity_poly.pdbx_strand_id
1 'polypeptide(L)'
;ELTQQSFHATKITSNQLDYFKEDNVIYPYKKNTTSEIYVFFRPDCPYCQKSIPVLNKSLTEKERNKIIYVNVLDESGKDLAKAMGVEKAATAVIYHKDKTSGGWSKRIERMAGGKHEAPRLDEDAIHDIVSVAKEETK
;
A
#
# COMPACT_ATOMS: atom_id res chain seq x y z
N GLU A 1 5.34 -17.79 -5.76
CA GLU A 1 4.69 -17.65 -4.47
C GLU A 1 5.43 -16.63 -3.62
N LEU A 2 4.69 -15.77 -2.94
CA LEU A 2 5.27 -14.78 -2.05
C LEU A 2 5.73 -15.43 -0.76
N THR A 3 6.97 -15.14 -0.36
CA THR A 3 7.53 -15.63 0.88
C THR A 3 7.68 -14.46 1.86
N GLN A 4 7.89 -14.76 3.14
CA GLN A 4 8.16 -13.72 4.14
C GLN A 4 9.43 -12.94 3.86
N GLN A 5 10.33 -13.48 3.03
CA GLN A 5 11.55 -12.79 2.63
C GLN A 5 11.29 -11.70 1.60
N SER A 6 10.14 -11.75 0.93
CA SER A 6 9.78 -10.75 -0.10
C SER A 6 9.42 -9.41 0.52
N PHE A 7 8.89 -9.42 1.74
CA PHE A 7 8.47 -8.22 2.45
C PHE A 7 8.10 -8.58 3.88
N HIS A 8 7.96 -7.56 4.72
CA HIS A 8 7.50 -7.75 6.10
C HIS A 8 6.07 -7.24 6.23
N ALA A 9 5.14 -8.16 6.50
CA ALA A 9 3.77 -7.78 6.78
C ALA A 9 3.72 -7.05 8.13
N THR A 10 3.10 -5.88 8.15
CA THR A 10 2.96 -5.06 9.33
C THR A 10 1.69 -5.43 10.08
N LYS A 11 1.81 -5.60 11.38
CA LYS A 11 0.64 -5.84 12.22
C LYS A 11 -0.04 -4.51 12.52
N ILE A 12 -1.35 -4.45 12.21
CA ILE A 12 -2.11 -3.22 12.38
C ILE A 12 -2.60 -3.12 13.84
N THR A 13 -2.33 -1.99 14.46
CA THR A 13 -2.77 -1.75 15.83
C THR A 13 -4.25 -1.34 15.86
N SER A 14 -4.91 -1.54 17.00
CA SER A 14 -6.31 -1.14 17.14
C SER A 14 -6.48 0.39 17.05
N ASN A 15 -5.53 1.15 17.55
CA ASN A 15 -5.58 2.62 17.46
C ASN A 15 -5.50 3.08 15.99
N GLN A 16 -4.63 2.44 15.20
CA GLN A 16 -4.49 2.73 13.79
C GLN A 16 -5.77 2.40 13.03
N LEU A 17 -6.36 1.24 13.33
CA LEU A 17 -7.61 0.83 12.70
C LEU A 17 -8.74 1.80 13.04
N ASP A 18 -8.86 2.19 14.32
CA ASP A 18 -9.90 3.13 14.76
C ASP A 18 -9.75 4.49 14.08
N TYR A 19 -8.50 4.94 13.90
CA TYR A 19 -8.24 6.20 13.21
C TYR A 19 -8.83 6.20 11.80
N PHE A 20 -8.61 5.12 11.03
CA PHE A 20 -9.06 5.05 9.65
C PHE A 20 -10.55 4.69 9.50
N LYS A 21 -11.22 4.30 10.59
CA LYS A 21 -12.67 4.07 10.56
C LYS A 21 -13.48 5.37 10.51
N GLU A 22 -12.86 6.50 10.82
CA GLU A 22 -13.49 7.80 10.65
C GLU A 22 -13.78 8.07 9.18
N ASP A 23 -14.87 8.80 8.90
CA ASP A 23 -15.27 9.06 7.52
C ASP A 23 -14.29 10.00 6.82
N ASN A 24 -13.97 9.65 5.57
CA ASN A 24 -13.20 10.51 4.65
C ASN A 24 -11.83 10.95 5.18
N VAL A 25 -11.13 10.05 5.86
CA VAL A 25 -9.77 10.35 6.32
C VAL A 25 -8.83 10.44 5.11
N ILE A 26 -8.18 11.59 4.96
CA ILE A 26 -7.19 11.81 3.90
C ILE A 26 -5.78 12.06 4.45
N TYR A 27 -5.62 11.98 5.77
CA TYR A 27 -4.34 12.24 6.43
C TYR A 27 -3.72 10.94 6.92
N PRO A 28 -2.38 10.88 7.00
CA PRO A 28 -1.71 9.68 7.52
C PRO A 28 -1.96 9.51 9.01
N TYR A 29 -1.85 8.28 9.47
CA TYR A 29 -1.91 7.99 10.89
C TYR A 29 -0.65 8.47 11.61
N LYS A 30 0.51 8.24 10.99
CA LYS A 30 1.80 8.63 11.54
C LYS A 30 2.01 10.13 11.32
N LYS A 31 2.29 10.84 12.41
CA LYS A 31 2.51 12.29 12.36
C LYS A 31 3.93 12.62 11.91
N ASN A 32 4.13 13.84 11.43
CA ASN A 32 5.43 14.36 10.98
C ASN A 32 5.98 13.59 9.78
N THR A 33 5.09 13.24 8.86
CA THR A 33 5.46 12.58 7.60
C THR A 33 4.83 13.33 6.44
N THR A 34 5.38 13.15 5.24
CA THR A 34 4.83 13.75 4.01
C THR A 34 4.07 12.72 3.19
N SER A 35 4.17 11.44 3.54
CA SER A 35 3.39 10.40 2.89
C SER A 35 3.30 9.17 3.78
N GLU A 36 2.29 8.36 3.53
CA GLU A 36 2.11 7.06 4.17
C GLU A 36 1.50 6.13 3.14
N ILE A 37 2.13 4.97 2.93
CA ILE A 37 1.73 4.03 1.88
C ILE A 37 1.37 2.70 2.50
N TYR A 38 0.16 2.21 2.20
CA TYR A 38 -0.32 0.90 2.60
C TYR A 38 -0.47 0.03 1.37
N VAL A 39 0.12 -1.15 1.38
CA VAL A 39 -0.02 -2.13 0.29
C VAL A 39 -0.77 -3.34 0.84
N PHE A 40 -1.97 -3.55 0.32
CA PHE A 40 -2.83 -4.66 0.72
C PHE A 40 -2.59 -5.85 -0.18
N PHE A 41 -2.28 -6.99 0.41
CA PHE A 41 -1.92 -8.19 -0.35
C PHE A 41 -2.54 -9.46 0.23
N ARG A 42 -2.57 -10.50 -0.61
CA ARG A 42 -2.83 -11.88 -0.20
C ARG A 42 -1.67 -12.73 -0.72
N PRO A 43 -1.06 -13.58 0.13
CA PRO A 43 0.08 -14.40 -0.32
C PRO A 43 -0.25 -15.34 -1.49
N ASP A 44 -1.51 -15.78 -1.59
CA ASP A 44 -1.97 -16.72 -2.59
C ASP A 44 -2.58 -16.05 -3.85
N CYS A 45 -2.55 -14.75 -3.92
CA CYS A 45 -3.21 -14.00 -5.00
C CYS A 45 -2.26 -13.83 -6.20
N PRO A 46 -2.67 -14.25 -7.41
CA PRO A 46 -1.81 -14.10 -8.60
C PRO A 46 -1.42 -12.65 -8.89
N TYR A 47 -2.31 -11.71 -8.63
CA TYR A 47 -2.01 -10.28 -8.84
C TYR A 47 -0.89 -9.81 -7.92
N CYS A 48 -0.91 -10.25 -6.67
CA CYS A 48 0.12 -9.91 -5.69
C CYS A 48 1.44 -10.58 -6.02
N GLN A 49 1.39 -11.86 -6.40
CA GLN A 49 2.58 -12.63 -6.74
C GLN A 49 3.32 -12.02 -7.93
N LYS A 50 2.59 -11.37 -8.83
CA LYS A 50 3.19 -10.71 -10.00
C LYS A 50 3.66 -9.30 -9.68
N SER A 51 2.88 -8.51 -8.94
CA SER A 51 3.13 -7.08 -8.76
C SER A 51 4.11 -6.75 -7.63
N ILE A 52 4.03 -7.45 -6.50
CA ILE A 52 4.85 -7.12 -5.33
C ILE A 52 6.35 -7.29 -5.58
N PRO A 53 6.81 -8.37 -6.25
CA PRO A 53 8.24 -8.47 -6.57
C PRO A 53 8.73 -7.32 -7.47
N VAL A 54 7.92 -6.87 -8.41
CA VAL A 54 8.27 -5.75 -9.28
C VAL A 54 8.36 -4.46 -8.47
N LEU A 55 7.40 -4.22 -7.59
CA LEU A 55 7.43 -3.06 -6.69
C LEU A 55 8.70 -3.08 -5.83
N ASN A 56 8.97 -4.20 -5.18
CA ASN A 56 10.11 -4.34 -4.26
C ASN A 56 11.44 -4.15 -4.97
N LYS A 57 11.56 -4.64 -6.21
CA LYS A 57 12.77 -4.49 -7.02
C LYS A 57 13.07 -3.04 -7.35
N SER A 58 12.04 -2.22 -7.44
CA SER A 58 12.15 -0.81 -7.79
C SER A 58 12.51 0.07 -6.62
N LEU A 59 12.59 -0.51 -5.42
CA LEU A 59 12.82 0.22 -4.16
C LEU A 59 14.07 -0.27 -3.48
N THR A 60 14.76 0.64 -2.79
CA THR A 60 15.84 0.27 -1.87
C THR A 60 15.23 -0.35 -0.61
N GLU A 61 16.06 -1.01 0.20
CA GLU A 61 15.61 -1.58 1.47
C GLU A 61 14.99 -0.51 2.37
N LYS A 62 15.63 0.66 2.44
CA LYS A 62 15.14 1.78 3.24
C LYS A 62 13.77 2.26 2.77
N GLU A 63 13.57 2.32 1.45
CA GLU A 63 12.28 2.71 0.87
C GLU A 63 11.21 1.66 1.14
N ARG A 64 11.54 0.37 1.00
CA ARG A 64 10.60 -0.71 1.30
C ARG A 64 10.16 -0.71 2.76
N ASN A 65 11.05 -0.36 3.67
CA ASN A 65 10.73 -0.32 5.10
C ASN A 65 9.72 0.75 5.46
N LYS A 66 9.50 1.71 4.58
CA LYS A 66 8.49 2.76 4.78
C LYS A 66 7.10 2.36 4.30
N ILE A 67 7.00 1.30 3.51
CA ILE A 67 5.71 0.80 3.05
C ILE A 67 5.13 -0.12 4.13
N ILE A 68 3.86 0.09 4.42
CA ILE A 68 3.13 -0.74 5.39
C ILE A 68 2.41 -1.83 4.60
N TYR A 69 2.95 -3.04 4.62
CA TYR A 69 2.35 -4.19 3.93
C TYR A 69 1.31 -4.83 4.84
N VAL A 70 0.09 -4.92 4.35
CA VAL A 70 -1.06 -5.41 5.12
C VAL A 70 -1.58 -6.70 4.51
N ASN A 71 -1.53 -7.78 5.28
CA ASN A 71 -2.07 -9.07 4.85
C ASN A 71 -3.57 -9.10 5.09
N VAL A 72 -4.36 -9.15 4.01
CA VAL A 72 -5.83 -9.14 4.11
C VAL A 72 -6.40 -10.46 4.59
N LEU A 73 -5.59 -11.50 4.76
CA LEU A 73 -6.02 -12.73 5.41
C LEU A 73 -6.10 -12.56 6.93
N ASP A 74 -5.32 -11.63 7.49
CA ASP A 74 -5.42 -11.29 8.91
C ASP A 74 -6.68 -10.47 9.14
N GLU A 75 -7.34 -10.69 10.27
CA GLU A 75 -8.58 -10.00 10.58
C GLU A 75 -8.40 -8.48 10.64
N SER A 76 -7.35 -8.02 11.32
CA SER A 76 -7.05 -6.58 11.39
C SER A 76 -6.74 -5.99 10.02
N GLY A 77 -6.04 -6.74 9.17
CA GLY A 77 -5.74 -6.30 7.81
C GLY A 77 -6.99 -6.20 6.94
N LYS A 78 -7.89 -7.17 7.09
CA LYS A 78 -9.18 -7.16 6.39
C LYS A 78 -10.02 -5.97 6.83
N ASP A 79 -10.07 -5.70 8.14
CA ASP A 79 -10.83 -4.59 8.69
C ASP A 79 -10.26 -3.25 8.20
N LEU A 80 -8.93 -3.13 8.15
CA LEU A 80 -8.29 -1.91 7.66
C LEU A 80 -8.57 -1.69 6.17
N ALA A 81 -8.50 -2.76 5.36
CA ALA A 81 -8.82 -2.67 3.95
C ALA A 81 -10.25 -2.12 3.75
N LYS A 82 -11.19 -2.64 4.54
CA LYS A 82 -12.58 -2.20 4.50
C LYS A 82 -12.72 -0.73 4.90
N ALA A 83 -12.01 -0.32 5.96
CA ALA A 83 -12.04 1.06 6.44
C ALA A 83 -11.48 2.03 5.41
N MET A 84 -10.47 1.62 4.65
CA MET A 84 -9.84 2.45 3.62
C MET A 84 -10.53 2.38 2.25
N GLY A 85 -11.51 1.50 2.09
CA GLY A 85 -12.24 1.35 0.83
C GLY A 85 -11.54 0.44 -0.17
N VAL A 86 -10.69 -0.46 0.29
CA VAL A 86 -9.99 -1.42 -0.56
C VAL A 86 -10.81 -2.70 -0.68
N GLU A 87 -11.16 -3.07 -1.90
CA GLU A 87 -11.98 -4.27 -2.15
C GLU A 87 -11.17 -5.45 -2.65
N LYS A 88 -10.04 -5.20 -3.31
CA LYS A 88 -9.24 -6.24 -3.96
C LYS A 88 -7.75 -6.05 -3.69
N ALA A 89 -7.02 -7.15 -3.56
CA ALA A 89 -5.57 -7.16 -3.61
C ALA A 89 -5.15 -7.25 -5.09
N ALA A 90 -4.03 -6.81 -5.53
CA ALA A 90 -3.00 -6.04 -4.85
C ALA A 90 -3.29 -4.55 -5.04
N THR A 91 -3.55 -3.88 -3.96
CA THR A 91 -3.95 -2.46 -4.02
C THR A 91 -3.13 -1.67 -3.01
N ALA A 92 -2.68 -0.50 -3.43
CA ALA A 92 -1.99 0.44 -2.55
C ALA A 92 -2.89 1.62 -2.23
N VAL A 93 -2.82 2.08 -0.99
CA VAL A 93 -3.48 3.32 -0.56
C VAL A 93 -2.37 4.29 -0.19
N ILE A 94 -2.36 5.46 -0.82
CA ILE A 94 -1.31 6.46 -0.66
C ILE A 94 -1.89 7.72 -0.06
N TYR A 95 -1.38 8.09 1.11
CA TYR A 95 -1.65 9.40 1.72
C TYR A 95 -0.45 10.27 1.41
N HIS A 96 -0.65 11.36 0.70
CA HIS A 96 0.45 12.16 0.16
C HIS A 96 0.20 13.65 0.34
N LYS A 97 1.22 14.35 0.82
CA LYS A 97 1.20 15.80 0.95
C LYS A 97 1.83 16.42 -0.30
N ASP A 98 1.09 17.30 -0.96
CA ASP A 98 1.58 18.00 -2.13
C ASP A 98 2.65 19.02 -1.70
N LYS A 99 3.80 18.97 -2.33
CA LYS A 99 4.94 19.85 -1.98
C LYS A 99 4.66 21.30 -2.26
N THR A 100 3.84 21.58 -3.27
CA THR A 100 3.56 22.95 -3.71
C THR A 100 2.45 23.59 -2.89
N SER A 101 1.31 22.90 -2.78
CA SER A 101 0.12 23.45 -2.09
C SER A 101 0.10 23.14 -0.59
N GLY A 102 0.81 22.11 -0.16
CA GLY A 102 0.76 21.63 1.21
C GLY A 102 -0.51 20.85 1.52
N GLY A 103 -1.38 20.63 0.55
CA GLY A 103 -2.62 19.89 0.73
C GLY A 103 -2.40 18.39 0.73
N TRP A 104 -3.21 17.68 1.50
CA TRP A 104 -3.16 16.23 1.57
C TRP A 104 -4.16 15.61 0.62
N SER A 105 -3.80 14.44 0.08
CA SER A 105 -4.69 13.65 -0.76
C SER A 105 -4.57 12.17 -0.38
N LYS A 106 -5.63 11.43 -0.67
CA LYS A 106 -5.65 9.98 -0.55
C LYS A 106 -5.88 9.41 -1.94
N ARG A 107 -5.01 8.51 -2.38
CA ARG A 107 -5.14 7.82 -3.65
C ARG A 107 -5.21 6.32 -3.44
N ILE A 108 -6.03 5.65 -4.23
CA ILE A 108 -6.13 4.18 -4.22
C ILE A 108 -5.64 3.72 -5.59
N GLU A 109 -4.58 2.90 -5.60
CA GLU A 109 -3.97 2.44 -6.83
C GLU A 109 -3.88 0.92 -6.85
N ARG A 110 -4.48 0.32 -7.87
CA ARG A 110 -4.44 -1.12 -8.05
C ARG A 110 -3.23 -1.47 -8.91
N MET A 111 -2.34 -2.32 -8.38
CA MET A 111 -1.07 -2.63 -9.05
C MET A 111 -1.18 -3.65 -10.16
N ALA A 112 -2.23 -4.46 -10.18
CA ALA A 112 -2.42 -5.46 -11.21
C ALA A 112 -3.91 -5.73 -11.43
N GLY A 113 -4.25 -6.09 -12.64
CA GLY A 113 -5.63 -6.43 -13.01
C GLY A 113 -5.64 -7.54 -14.03
N GLY A 114 -6.74 -7.63 -14.80
CA GLY A 114 -6.91 -8.67 -15.80
C GLY A 114 -7.43 -9.97 -15.20
N LYS A 115 -7.16 -11.08 -15.89
CA LYS A 115 -7.64 -12.39 -15.48
C LYS A 115 -6.68 -13.04 -14.49
N HIS A 116 -7.22 -13.88 -13.59
CA HIS A 116 -6.40 -14.64 -12.64
C HIS A 116 -5.32 -15.46 -13.33
N GLU A 117 -5.63 -16.05 -14.48
CA GLU A 117 -4.70 -16.88 -15.23
C GLU A 117 -3.61 -16.07 -15.92
N ALA A 118 -3.86 -14.79 -16.15
CA ALA A 118 -2.94 -13.90 -16.85
C ALA A 118 -2.99 -12.49 -16.25
N PRO A 119 -2.46 -12.32 -15.02
CA PRO A 119 -2.46 -11.01 -14.39
C PRO A 119 -1.67 -10.00 -15.23
N ARG A 120 -2.18 -8.78 -15.31
CA ARG A 120 -1.53 -7.69 -16.02
C ARG A 120 -1.12 -6.61 -15.03
N LEU A 121 0.15 -6.24 -15.06
CA LEU A 121 0.65 -5.16 -14.22
C LEU A 121 0.14 -3.81 -14.70
N ASP A 122 -0.21 -2.96 -13.75
CA ASP A 122 -0.45 -1.54 -14.01
C ASP A 122 0.85 -0.80 -13.68
N GLU A 123 1.64 -0.55 -14.70
CA GLU A 123 2.96 0.06 -14.53
C GLU A 123 2.86 1.50 -14.03
N ASP A 124 1.82 2.22 -14.42
CA ASP A 124 1.63 3.60 -13.95
C ASP A 124 1.33 3.63 -12.46
N ALA A 125 0.52 2.70 -11.97
CA ALA A 125 0.21 2.59 -10.55
C ALA A 125 1.47 2.27 -9.75
N ILE A 126 2.25 1.29 -10.21
CA ILE A 126 3.50 0.91 -9.54
C ILE A 126 4.48 2.08 -9.55
N HIS A 127 4.59 2.79 -10.67
CA HIS A 127 5.48 3.94 -10.78
C HIS A 127 5.09 5.04 -9.79
N ASP A 128 3.80 5.31 -9.62
CA ASP A 128 3.33 6.32 -8.66
C ASP A 128 3.70 5.94 -7.23
N ILE A 129 3.50 4.67 -6.87
CA ILE A 129 3.89 4.19 -5.53
C ILE A 129 5.39 4.37 -5.31
N VAL A 130 6.19 3.97 -6.29
CA VAL A 130 7.66 4.09 -6.22
C VAL A 130 8.07 5.56 -6.08
N SER A 131 7.45 6.45 -6.86
CA SER A 131 7.77 7.88 -6.82
C SER A 131 7.51 8.48 -5.45
N VAL A 132 6.37 8.15 -4.85
CA VAL A 132 6.02 8.66 -3.51
C VAL A 132 6.97 8.10 -2.46
N ALA A 133 7.29 6.80 -2.54
CA ALA A 133 8.21 6.16 -1.60
C ALA A 133 9.61 6.80 -1.65
N LYS A 134 10.06 7.16 -2.85
CA LYS A 134 11.38 7.78 -3.02
C LYS A 134 11.43 9.22 -2.51
N GLU A 135 10.32 9.94 -2.53
CA GLU A 135 10.26 11.29 -1.99
C GLU A 135 10.54 11.31 -0.49
N GLU A 136 10.06 10.30 0.23
CA GLU A 136 10.24 10.21 1.69
C GLU A 136 11.69 10.00 2.11
N THR A 137 12.54 9.50 1.22
CA THR A 137 13.93 9.18 1.55
C THR A 137 14.92 10.27 1.17
N LYS A 138 14.45 11.36 0.61
CA LYS A 138 15.32 12.49 0.24
C LYS A 138 15.63 13.39 1.41
#